data_3fd38cc5f442d081d383b4dfd976c9a6
#
_entry.id   3fd38cc5f442d081d383b4dfd976c9a6
#
_cell.length_a   1.000
_cell.length_b   1.000
_cell.length_c   1.000
_cell.angle_alpha   90.00
_cell.angle_beta   90.00
_cell.angle_gamma   90.00
#
_symmetry.space_group_name_H-M   'P 1'
#
loop_
_entity.id
_entity.type
_entity.pdbx_description
1 polymer ?
#
loop_
_entity_poly.entity_id
_entity_poly.type
_entity_poly.pdbx_seq_one_letter_code
_entity_poly.pdbx_strand_id
1 'polypeptide(L)'
;RQMCIRDSDYIVVSPDLGSVTRSRNFASKIGTGLAIIDKRRPKANVCEVMNIIGDAKGKKVILVDDMIDTAGTLCNAANAIVEKGGATEVYACATHAVLSGPAIERIQNSAIKEVVLLDTIPVPKEKMIDKFTILPVAPTFAEAIARIYNDKPFTAAFG
;
A
#
# COMPACT_ATOMS: atom_id res chain seq x y z
N ARG A 1 18.44 6.20 16.31
CA ARG A 1 18.97 5.06 15.52
C ARG A 1 18.35 5.11 14.14
N GLN A 2 19.06 5.75 13.19
CA GLN A 2 18.79 5.55 11.77
C GLN A 2 19.11 4.08 11.47
N MET A 3 18.08 3.26 11.28
CA MET A 3 18.28 1.98 10.62
C MET A 3 18.66 2.31 9.17
N CYS A 4 19.88 1.94 8.78
CA CYS A 4 20.31 2.02 7.40
C CYS A 4 19.53 0.98 6.59
N ILE A 5 18.43 1.42 5.95
CA ILE A 5 17.62 0.63 5.01
C ILE A 5 18.33 0.61 3.62
N ARG A 6 19.66 0.70 3.57
CA ARG A 6 20.40 0.74 2.30
C ARG A 6 20.60 -0.62 1.62
N ASP A 7 20.39 -1.73 2.35
CA ASP A 7 20.24 -3.07 1.78
C ASP A 7 18.85 -3.58 2.17
N SER A 8 17.82 -2.82 1.79
CA SER A 8 16.49 -3.17 2.22
C SER A 8 16.03 -4.42 1.48
N ASP A 9 15.79 -5.48 2.24
CA ASP A 9 15.01 -6.65 1.80
C ASP A 9 13.61 -6.25 1.33
N TYR A 10 13.31 -4.96 1.29
CA TYR A 10 12.02 -4.39 0.94
C TYR A 10 12.05 -3.69 -0.42
N ILE A 11 10.93 -3.76 -1.12
CA ILE A 11 10.64 -2.98 -2.33
C ILE A 11 9.19 -2.47 -2.27
N VAL A 12 8.98 -1.23 -2.68
CA VAL A 12 7.63 -0.70 -2.88
C VAL A 12 7.13 -1.15 -4.24
N VAL A 13 5.87 -1.58 -4.28
CA VAL A 13 5.22 -1.99 -5.53
C VAL A 13 3.94 -1.21 -5.74
N SER A 14 3.80 -0.60 -6.91
CA SER A 14 2.54 0.00 -7.33
C SER A 14 1.58 -1.09 -7.80
N PRO A 15 0.38 -1.22 -7.22
CA PRO A 15 -0.57 -2.27 -7.60
C PRO A 15 -1.17 -2.06 -9.01
N ASP A 16 -1.07 -0.85 -9.54
CA ASP A 16 -1.50 -0.47 -10.88
C ASP A 16 -0.75 0.78 -11.40
N LEU A 17 -1.05 1.21 -12.61
CA LEU A 17 -0.43 2.40 -13.22
C LEU A 17 -0.91 3.72 -12.58
N GLY A 18 -2.10 3.76 -12.01
CA GLY A 18 -2.66 4.94 -11.36
C GLY A 18 -1.94 5.31 -10.06
N SER A 19 -1.45 4.32 -9.33
CA SER A 19 -0.79 4.48 -8.03
C SER A 19 0.73 4.71 -8.12
N VAL A 20 1.33 4.77 -9.34
CA VAL A 20 2.79 4.85 -9.54
C VAL A 20 3.41 6.08 -8.88
N THR A 21 2.81 7.26 -9.04
CA THR A 21 3.37 8.50 -8.46
C THR A 21 3.42 8.43 -6.94
N ARG A 22 2.35 7.94 -6.32
CA ARG A 22 2.26 7.74 -4.86
C ARG A 22 3.30 6.73 -4.38
N SER A 23 3.36 5.58 -5.02
CA SER A 23 4.31 4.52 -4.70
C SER A 23 5.76 4.98 -4.85
N ARG A 24 6.07 5.79 -5.89
CA ARG A 24 7.40 6.37 -6.09
C ARG A 24 7.78 7.33 -4.96
N ASN A 25 6.87 8.21 -4.57
CA ASN A 25 7.11 9.16 -3.48
C ASN A 25 7.33 8.40 -2.16
N PHE A 26 6.55 7.37 -1.90
CA PHE A 26 6.71 6.53 -0.72
C PHE A 26 8.06 5.79 -0.74
N ALA A 27 8.41 5.15 -1.85
CA ALA A 27 9.68 4.46 -2.03
C ALA A 27 10.88 5.40 -1.81
N SER A 28 10.82 6.62 -2.34
CA SER A 28 11.84 7.65 -2.15
C SER A 28 11.99 8.05 -0.68
N LYS A 29 10.88 8.22 0.05
CA LYS A 29 10.90 8.61 1.48
C LYS A 29 11.52 7.52 2.36
N ILE A 30 11.30 6.25 2.05
CA ILE A 30 11.87 5.12 2.82
C ILE A 30 13.19 4.59 2.24
N GLY A 31 13.69 5.18 1.14
CA GLY A 31 14.99 4.85 0.57
C GLY A 31 15.07 3.47 -0.10
N THR A 32 13.96 2.99 -0.70
CA THR A 32 13.90 1.68 -1.36
C THR A 32 13.57 1.80 -2.84
N GLY A 33 13.69 0.68 -3.58
CA GLY A 33 13.33 0.59 -4.99
C GLY A 33 11.82 0.59 -5.23
N LEU A 34 11.44 0.75 -6.50
CA LEU A 34 10.06 0.70 -6.97
C LEU A 34 9.91 -0.39 -8.03
N ALA A 35 8.87 -1.20 -7.93
CA ALA A 35 8.36 -2.02 -9.02
C ALA A 35 6.90 -1.65 -9.31
N ILE A 36 6.41 -2.03 -10.49
CA ILE A 36 5.08 -1.66 -10.96
C ILE A 36 4.41 -2.92 -11.51
N ILE A 37 3.14 -3.10 -11.17
CA ILE A 37 2.30 -4.11 -11.80
C ILE A 37 1.54 -3.45 -12.95
N ASP A 38 1.92 -3.83 -14.18
CA ASP A 38 1.21 -3.43 -15.40
C ASP A 38 0.14 -4.47 -15.72
N LYS A 39 -1.11 -4.07 -15.52
CA LYS A 39 -2.29 -4.87 -15.75
C LYS A 39 -2.84 -4.60 -17.15
N ARG A 40 -2.73 -5.56 -18.06
CA ARG A 40 -3.26 -5.45 -19.42
C ARG A 40 -4.46 -6.36 -19.62
N ARG A 41 -5.52 -5.81 -20.18
CA ARG A 41 -6.67 -6.55 -20.70
C ARG A 41 -6.59 -6.55 -22.22
N PRO A 42 -6.00 -7.56 -22.86
CA PRO A 42 -5.83 -7.56 -24.32
C PRO A 42 -7.15 -7.65 -25.08
N LYS A 43 -8.22 -8.25 -24.49
CA LYS A 43 -9.59 -8.30 -25.06
C LYS A 43 -10.62 -8.54 -23.96
N ALA A 44 -11.89 -8.19 -24.22
CA ALA A 44 -13.02 -8.61 -23.38
C ALA A 44 -13.02 -10.15 -23.27
N ASN A 45 -13.18 -10.69 -22.06
CA ASN A 45 -13.17 -12.13 -21.72
C ASN A 45 -11.82 -12.88 -21.81
N VAL A 46 -10.69 -12.20 -21.90
CA VAL A 46 -9.36 -12.82 -21.77
C VAL A 46 -8.80 -12.59 -20.37
N CYS A 47 -8.13 -13.62 -19.79
CA CYS A 47 -7.46 -13.49 -18.50
C CYS A 47 -6.54 -12.28 -18.46
N GLU A 48 -6.59 -11.54 -17.34
CA GLU A 48 -5.71 -10.39 -17.10
C GLU A 48 -4.25 -10.85 -17.11
N VAL A 49 -3.46 -10.29 -18.01
CA VAL A 49 -2.01 -10.47 -17.99
C VAL A 49 -1.42 -9.41 -17.07
N MET A 50 -0.78 -9.84 -16.00
CA MET A 50 -0.02 -8.97 -15.10
C MET A 50 1.45 -9.09 -15.45
N ASN A 51 2.04 -7.99 -15.89
CA ASN A 51 3.48 -7.85 -16.08
C ASN A 51 4.06 -7.11 -14.89
N ILE A 52 5.17 -7.60 -14.35
CA ILE A 52 5.90 -6.96 -13.26
C ILE A 52 7.09 -6.24 -13.87
N ILE A 53 7.14 -4.93 -13.70
CA ILE A 53 8.25 -4.07 -14.13
C ILE A 53 9.07 -3.77 -12.90
N GLY A 54 10.30 -4.25 -12.84
CA GLY A 54 11.19 -4.19 -11.69
C GLY A 54 11.46 -5.58 -11.11
N ASP A 55 12.32 -5.65 -10.10
CA ASP A 55 12.75 -6.91 -9.48
C ASP A 55 12.30 -7.00 -8.03
N ALA A 56 11.34 -7.89 -7.77
CA ALA A 56 10.82 -8.20 -6.44
C ALA A 56 11.30 -9.56 -5.90
N LYS A 57 12.13 -10.29 -6.68
CA LYS A 57 12.56 -11.64 -6.32
C LYS A 57 13.34 -11.66 -5.01
N GLY A 58 12.90 -12.50 -4.08
CA GLY A 58 13.51 -12.67 -2.77
C GLY A 58 13.29 -11.49 -1.80
N LYS A 59 12.51 -10.46 -2.20
CA LYS A 59 12.27 -9.27 -1.39
C LYS A 59 10.91 -9.31 -0.68
N LYS A 60 10.78 -8.51 0.37
CA LYS A 60 9.52 -8.16 1.00
C LYS A 60 8.90 -6.98 0.25
N VAL A 61 7.64 -7.07 -0.06
CA VAL A 61 6.91 -6.09 -0.86
C VAL A 61 5.99 -5.24 -0.02
N ILE A 62 5.94 -3.94 -0.29
CA ILE A 62 4.97 -3.01 0.26
C ILE A 62 4.12 -2.47 -0.89
N LEU A 63 2.85 -2.85 -0.94
CA LEU A 63 1.86 -2.29 -1.85
C LEU A 63 1.30 -1.00 -1.26
N VAL A 64 1.27 0.08 -2.05
CA VAL A 64 0.81 1.40 -1.59
C VAL A 64 -0.37 1.87 -2.42
N ASP A 65 -1.49 2.16 -1.76
CA ASP A 65 -2.68 2.71 -2.40
C ASP A 65 -3.28 3.87 -1.60
N ASP A 66 -4.24 4.61 -2.15
CA ASP A 66 -4.98 5.64 -1.41
C ASP A 66 -6.16 5.05 -0.65
N MET A 67 -6.87 4.13 -1.27
CA MET A 67 -8.03 3.50 -0.66
C MET A 67 -8.11 2.01 -0.98
N ILE A 68 -8.65 1.26 -0.05
CA ILE A 68 -9.07 -0.12 -0.29
C ILE A 68 -10.59 -0.15 -0.30
N ASP A 69 -11.16 -0.24 -1.51
CA ASP A 69 -12.61 -0.43 -1.68
C ASP A 69 -12.95 -1.92 -1.65
N THR A 70 -13.05 -2.59 -2.78
CA THR A 70 -13.38 -4.03 -2.86
C THR A 70 -12.17 -4.95 -2.73
N ALA A 71 -10.97 -4.41 -2.55
CA ALA A 71 -9.67 -5.07 -2.44
C ALA A 71 -9.26 -5.96 -3.64
N GLY A 72 -10.00 -5.93 -4.75
CA GLY A 72 -9.72 -6.80 -5.90
C GLY A 72 -8.35 -6.53 -6.52
N THR A 73 -8.05 -5.28 -6.87
CA THR A 73 -6.77 -4.87 -7.46
C THR A 73 -5.60 -5.19 -6.53
N LEU A 74 -5.73 -4.83 -5.26
CA LEU A 74 -4.69 -5.01 -4.26
C LEU A 74 -4.36 -6.49 -4.03
N CYS A 75 -5.39 -7.34 -3.84
CA CYS A 75 -5.20 -8.77 -3.59
C CYS A 75 -4.65 -9.51 -4.82
N ASN A 76 -5.14 -9.17 -6.02
CA ASN A 76 -4.62 -9.74 -7.25
C ASN A 76 -3.15 -9.35 -7.47
N ALA A 77 -2.79 -8.10 -7.17
CA ALA A 77 -1.41 -7.62 -7.21
C ALA A 77 -0.52 -8.38 -6.22
N ALA A 78 -0.98 -8.57 -4.98
CA ALA A 78 -0.26 -9.31 -3.95
C ALA A 78 0.01 -10.77 -4.35
N ASN A 79 -1.00 -11.46 -4.86
CA ASN A 79 -0.85 -12.84 -5.31
C ASN A 79 0.11 -12.94 -6.51
N ALA A 80 -0.05 -12.06 -7.51
CA ALA A 80 0.82 -12.05 -8.68
C ALA A 80 2.29 -11.77 -8.34
N ILE A 81 2.57 -10.86 -7.40
CA ILE A 81 3.94 -10.53 -7.02
C ILE A 81 4.63 -11.67 -6.26
N VAL A 82 3.87 -12.48 -5.52
CA VAL A 82 4.40 -13.70 -4.91
C VAL A 82 4.61 -14.78 -5.95
N GLU A 83 3.58 -15.11 -6.74
CA GLU A 83 3.59 -16.23 -7.68
C GLU A 83 4.57 -16.00 -8.85
N LYS A 84 4.56 -14.81 -9.44
CA LYS A 84 5.35 -14.47 -10.64
C LYS A 84 6.58 -13.63 -10.32
N GLY A 85 6.51 -12.76 -9.31
CA GLY A 85 7.59 -11.88 -8.91
C GLY A 85 8.58 -12.50 -7.95
N GLY A 86 8.23 -13.62 -7.30
CA GLY A 86 9.09 -14.31 -6.35
C GLY A 86 9.30 -13.55 -5.05
N ALA A 87 8.36 -12.67 -4.67
CA ALA A 87 8.39 -11.98 -3.39
C ALA A 87 8.23 -12.96 -2.23
N THR A 88 8.92 -12.69 -1.11
CA THR A 88 8.90 -13.54 0.09
C THR A 88 7.74 -13.21 1.02
N GLU A 89 7.39 -11.94 1.15
CA GLU A 89 6.30 -11.45 1.98
C GLU A 89 5.65 -10.24 1.30
N VAL A 90 4.35 -10.06 1.51
CA VAL A 90 3.62 -8.90 0.98
C VAL A 90 2.90 -8.19 2.12
N TYR A 91 3.13 -6.89 2.19
CA TYR A 91 2.47 -5.94 3.05
C TYR A 91 1.71 -4.93 2.20
N ALA A 92 0.67 -4.33 2.74
CA ALA A 92 -0.06 -3.28 2.05
C ALA A 92 -0.31 -2.10 2.98
N CYS A 93 -0.43 -0.90 2.42
CA CYS A 93 -0.88 0.26 3.17
C CYS A 93 -1.82 1.11 2.32
N ALA A 94 -2.82 1.69 2.99
CA ALA A 94 -3.75 2.63 2.36
C ALA A 94 -4.25 3.67 3.36
N THR A 95 -4.60 4.84 2.84
CA THR A 95 -5.13 5.93 3.66
C THR A 95 -6.58 5.68 4.05
N HIS A 96 -7.41 5.18 3.12
CA HIS A 96 -8.86 5.07 3.32
C HIS A 96 -9.33 3.62 3.30
N ALA A 97 -9.87 3.16 4.43
CA ALA A 97 -10.42 1.83 4.61
C ALA A 97 -11.91 1.78 4.26
N VAL A 98 -12.28 1.82 2.97
CA VAL A 98 -13.69 1.74 2.53
C VAL A 98 -14.24 0.33 2.79
N LEU A 99 -13.50 -0.70 2.42
CA LEU A 99 -13.75 -2.12 2.70
C LEU A 99 -15.15 -2.58 2.30
N SER A 100 -15.54 -2.28 1.05
CA SER A 100 -16.85 -2.63 0.50
C SER A 100 -16.94 -4.09 0.07
N GLY A 101 -18.16 -4.62 0.13
CA GLY A 101 -18.50 -5.95 -0.41
C GLY A 101 -17.56 -7.05 0.08
N PRO A 102 -16.89 -7.79 -0.84
CA PRO A 102 -16.06 -8.94 -0.48
C PRO A 102 -14.62 -8.58 -0.05
N ALA A 103 -14.34 -7.30 0.31
CA ALA A 103 -12.98 -6.84 0.62
C ALA A 103 -12.31 -7.65 1.72
N ILE A 104 -13.02 -7.90 2.82
CA ILE A 104 -12.49 -8.62 3.99
C ILE A 104 -12.10 -10.06 3.60
N GLU A 105 -13.02 -10.78 2.94
CA GLU A 105 -12.78 -12.15 2.48
C GLU A 105 -11.59 -12.23 1.52
N ARG A 106 -11.50 -11.29 0.57
CA ARG A 106 -10.38 -11.22 -0.37
C ARG A 106 -9.04 -11.00 0.32
N ILE A 107 -8.99 -10.07 1.29
CA ILE A 107 -7.76 -9.79 2.04
C ILE A 107 -7.37 -11.00 2.89
N GLN A 108 -8.31 -11.63 3.56
CA GLN A 108 -8.05 -12.84 4.36
C GLN A 108 -7.45 -13.96 3.51
N ASN A 109 -7.96 -14.18 2.30
CA ASN A 109 -7.55 -15.24 1.39
C ASN A 109 -6.38 -14.86 0.47
N SER A 110 -5.83 -13.64 0.57
CA SER A 110 -4.71 -13.17 -0.24
C SER A 110 -3.36 -13.47 0.40
N ALA A 111 -2.29 -13.33 -0.39
CA ALA A 111 -0.91 -13.42 0.06
C ALA A 111 -0.48 -12.24 0.96
N ILE A 112 -1.33 -11.26 1.22
CA ILE A 112 -1.03 -10.12 2.08
C ILE A 112 -0.91 -10.60 3.52
N LYS A 113 0.22 -10.30 4.15
CA LYS A 113 0.52 -10.64 5.56
C LYS A 113 -0.10 -9.63 6.52
N GLU A 114 0.01 -8.35 6.20
CA GLU A 114 -0.48 -7.25 7.01
C GLU A 114 -0.92 -6.09 6.13
N VAL A 115 -1.99 -5.40 6.54
CA VAL A 115 -2.50 -4.18 5.92
C VAL A 115 -2.50 -3.07 6.96
N VAL A 116 -1.70 -2.04 6.71
CA VAL A 116 -1.67 -0.82 7.53
C VAL A 116 -2.68 0.19 6.95
N LEU A 117 -3.62 0.59 7.76
CA LEU A 117 -4.69 1.52 7.40
C LEU A 117 -4.67 2.75 8.32
N LEU A 118 -5.15 3.87 7.83
CA LEU A 118 -5.39 5.03 8.69
C LEU A 118 -6.87 5.07 9.13
N ASP A 119 -7.13 5.67 10.28
CA ASP A 119 -8.47 5.82 10.85
C ASP A 119 -9.29 6.97 10.24
N THR A 120 -8.99 7.34 8.98
CA THR A 120 -9.74 8.33 8.21
C THR A 120 -11.20 7.92 7.94
N ILE A 121 -11.44 6.61 7.89
CA ILE A 121 -12.76 5.98 7.85
C ILE A 121 -12.77 4.95 8.97
N PRO A 122 -13.73 5.04 9.92
CA PRO A 122 -13.85 4.07 11.00
C PRO A 122 -14.08 2.65 10.46
N VAL A 123 -13.27 1.69 10.85
CA VAL A 123 -13.47 0.28 10.54
C VAL A 123 -14.36 -0.34 11.61
N PRO A 124 -15.58 -0.80 11.26
CA PRO A 124 -16.48 -1.45 12.21
C PRO A 124 -15.85 -2.72 12.80
N LYS A 125 -16.21 -3.05 14.04
CA LYS A 125 -15.63 -4.22 14.74
C LYS A 125 -15.81 -5.53 13.98
N GLU A 126 -16.94 -5.70 13.32
CA GLU A 126 -17.25 -6.87 12.50
C GLU A 126 -16.40 -7.03 11.24
N LYS A 127 -15.74 -5.94 10.82
CA LYS A 127 -14.78 -5.95 9.69
C LYS A 127 -13.33 -6.04 10.14
N MET A 128 -13.05 -5.98 11.44
CA MET A 128 -11.70 -6.10 11.95
C MET A 128 -11.19 -7.54 11.80
N ILE A 129 -10.01 -7.68 11.24
CA ILE A 129 -9.29 -8.96 11.09
C ILE A 129 -7.86 -8.83 11.59
N ASP A 130 -7.23 -9.94 11.93
CA ASP A 130 -5.87 -9.97 12.50
C ASP A 130 -4.80 -9.36 11.58
N LYS A 131 -5.08 -9.30 10.28
CA LYS A 131 -4.18 -8.67 9.30
C LYS A 131 -4.20 -7.13 9.33
N PHE A 132 -5.10 -6.49 10.07
CA PHE A 132 -5.23 -5.03 10.07
C PHE A 132 -4.48 -4.37 11.22
N THR A 133 -3.64 -3.40 10.87
CA THR A 133 -3.04 -2.43 11.80
C THR A 133 -3.61 -1.05 11.46
N ILE A 134 -4.35 -0.44 12.40
CA ILE A 134 -4.95 0.88 12.23
C ILE A 134 -4.08 1.93 12.93
N LEU A 135 -3.65 2.95 12.17
CA LEU A 135 -2.88 4.08 12.69
C LEU A 135 -3.74 5.34 12.77
N PRO A 136 -3.65 6.11 13.87
CA PRO A 136 -4.44 7.31 14.03
C PRO A 136 -3.89 8.48 13.18
N VAL A 137 -4.77 9.22 12.50
CA VAL A 137 -4.42 10.46 11.79
C VAL A 137 -4.49 11.71 12.67
N ALA A 138 -5.12 11.61 13.84
CA ALA A 138 -5.32 12.75 14.75
C ALA A 138 -4.03 13.52 15.09
N PRO A 139 -2.88 12.87 15.39
CA PRO A 139 -1.63 13.59 15.67
C PRO A 139 -1.16 14.44 14.48
N THR A 140 -1.31 13.94 13.26
CA THR A 140 -0.94 14.65 12.01
C THR A 140 -1.81 15.89 11.80
N PHE A 141 -3.12 15.76 11.99
CA PHE A 141 -4.03 16.90 11.90
C PHE A 141 -3.82 17.91 13.03
N ALA A 142 -3.57 17.46 14.25
CA ALA A 142 -3.28 18.35 15.38
C ALA A 142 -2.02 19.19 15.11
N GLU A 143 -0.95 18.59 14.58
CA GLU A 143 0.27 19.30 14.19
C GLU A 143 0.00 20.32 13.07
N ALA A 144 -0.78 19.93 12.05
CA ALA A 144 -1.16 20.81 10.96
C ALA A 144 -1.93 22.04 11.46
N ILE A 145 -2.94 21.82 12.32
CA ILE A 145 -3.75 22.90 12.92
C ILE A 145 -2.87 23.82 13.79
N ALA A 146 -2.03 23.23 14.64
CA ALA A 146 -1.13 24.03 15.51
C ALA A 146 -0.15 24.89 14.70
N ARG A 147 0.33 24.42 13.56
CA ARG A 147 1.20 25.19 12.66
C ARG A 147 0.46 26.37 12.03
N ILE A 148 -0.75 26.13 11.50
CA ILE A 148 -1.59 27.17 10.92
C ILE A 148 -1.91 28.23 11.98
N TYR A 149 -2.32 27.82 13.18
CA TYR A 149 -2.67 28.73 14.26
C TYR A 149 -1.48 29.60 14.73
N ASN A 150 -0.26 29.11 14.66
CA ASN A 150 0.95 29.78 15.08
C ASN A 150 1.75 30.40 13.93
N ASP A 151 1.17 30.55 12.73
CA ASP A 151 1.81 31.08 11.51
C ASP A 151 3.16 30.40 11.18
N LYS A 152 3.29 29.07 11.46
CA LYS A 152 4.49 28.28 11.18
C LYS A 152 4.43 27.66 9.79
N PRO A 153 5.58 27.51 9.11
CA PRO A 153 5.65 26.87 7.80
C PRO A 153 5.11 25.43 7.83
N PHE A 154 4.18 25.12 6.94
CA PHE A 154 3.56 23.80 6.82
C PHE A 154 4.53 22.74 6.27
N THR A 155 5.33 23.12 5.27
CA THR A 155 6.30 22.25 4.60
C THR A 155 7.37 21.66 5.51
N ALA A 156 7.70 22.32 6.62
CA ALA A 156 8.70 21.82 7.57
C ALA A 156 8.27 20.52 8.31
N ALA A 157 6.96 20.21 8.32
CA ALA A 157 6.44 19.00 8.97
C ALA A 157 6.02 17.90 7.97
N PHE A 158 5.68 18.28 6.74
CA PHE A 158 5.04 17.39 5.77
C PHE A 158 5.76 17.32 4.41
N GLY A 159 6.87 18.02 4.26
CA GLY A 159 7.72 18.04 3.06
C GLY A 159 8.62 16.84 2.88
#